data_a1d082a96d6af392f38c95a069a98126
#
_entry.id   a1d082a96d6af392f38c95a069a98126
#
_cell.length_a   1.000
_cell.length_b   1.000
_cell.length_c   1.000
_cell.angle_alpha   90.00
_cell.angle_beta   90.00
_cell.angle_gamma   90.00
#
_symmetry.space_group_name_H-M   'P 1'
#
loop_
_entity.id
_entity.type
_entity.pdbx_description
1 polymer ?
#
loop_
_entity_poly.entity_id
_entity_poly.type
_entity_poly.pdbx_seq_one_letter_code
_entity_poly.pdbx_strand_id
1 'polypeptide(L)'
;MRTFRIAGVDKPISVMGLGTMIFHPDTQERDDSLLDAFIAGGGTYIDTAEVYGAVEEHGYSEMVIGEWLSARPGMREKVVLTTKGLIPGYCAPIHPGGARIDPESIHKAIDLSLEKLQTDHLDMWMFHRDDPSQPVGP
;
A
#
# COMPACT_ATOMS: atom_id res chain seq x y z
N MET A 1 4.26 21.34 -2.62
CA MET A 1 2.84 20.94 -2.41
C MET A 1 2.45 21.27 -0.96
N ARG A 2 1.18 21.60 -0.67
CA ARG A 2 0.70 21.78 0.73
C ARG A 2 0.68 20.43 1.43
N THR A 3 0.90 20.44 2.75
CA THR A 3 0.85 19.25 3.60
C THR A 3 -0.02 19.50 4.85
N PHE A 4 -0.43 18.43 5.49
CA PHE A 4 -1.10 18.43 6.79
C PHE A 4 -0.52 17.29 7.65
N ARG A 5 -0.97 17.20 8.91
CA ARG A 5 -0.58 16.12 9.82
C ARG A 5 -1.82 15.45 10.38
N ILE A 6 -1.73 14.17 10.64
CA ILE A 6 -2.73 13.39 11.37
C ILE A 6 -2.08 12.73 12.59
N ALA A 7 -2.86 12.48 13.62
CA ALA A 7 -2.37 11.77 14.79
C ALA A 7 -1.93 10.35 14.41
N GLY A 8 -0.78 9.92 14.94
CA GLY A 8 -0.22 8.60 14.68
C GLY A 8 0.66 8.49 13.43
N VAL A 9 0.79 9.56 12.62
CA VAL A 9 1.72 9.61 11.48
C VAL A 9 2.73 10.74 11.68
N ASP A 10 3.98 10.40 11.87
CA ASP A 10 5.04 11.37 12.19
C ASP A 10 5.45 12.25 11.02
N LYS A 11 5.22 11.79 9.80
CA LYS A 11 5.57 12.48 8.56
C LYS A 11 4.45 13.41 8.07
N PRO A 12 4.77 14.54 7.41
CA PRO A 12 3.77 15.40 6.79
C PRO A 12 3.12 14.70 5.59
N ILE A 13 1.82 14.76 5.48
CA ILE A 13 1.03 14.15 4.42
C ILE A 13 0.71 15.21 3.37
N SER A 14 1.06 14.98 2.10
CA SER A 14 0.67 15.87 1.02
C SER A 14 -0.84 15.85 0.80
N VAL A 15 -1.43 17.02 0.48
CA VAL A 15 -2.89 17.14 0.23
C VAL A 15 -3.35 16.37 -1.01
N MET A 16 -2.43 15.98 -1.88
CA MET A 16 -2.66 15.04 -2.97
C MET A 16 -1.92 13.75 -2.67
N GLY A 17 -2.59 12.62 -2.87
CA GLY A 17 -1.99 11.29 -2.84
C GLY A 17 -1.79 10.76 -4.26
N LEU A 18 -0.79 9.92 -4.43
CA LEU A 18 -0.59 9.13 -5.64
C LEU A 18 -1.22 7.74 -5.45
N GLY A 19 -2.31 7.48 -6.16
CA GLY A 19 -2.90 6.14 -6.25
C GLY A 19 -2.16 5.30 -7.28
N THR A 20 -1.89 4.04 -6.94
CA THR A 20 -0.98 3.18 -7.70
C THR A 20 -1.67 1.94 -8.31
N MET A 21 -2.98 1.92 -8.40
CA MET A 21 -3.78 0.76 -8.83
C MET A 21 -3.37 0.19 -10.21
N ILE A 22 -2.81 1.02 -11.08
CA ILE A 22 -2.40 0.65 -12.43
C ILE A 22 -0.90 0.29 -12.55
N PHE A 23 -0.16 0.28 -11.44
CA PHE A 23 1.26 -0.06 -11.46
C PHE A 23 1.45 -1.56 -11.71
N HIS A 24 2.45 -1.88 -12.56
CA HIS A 24 2.71 -3.24 -12.98
C HIS A 24 4.21 -3.46 -13.24
N PRO A 25 4.79 -4.61 -12.90
CA PRO A 25 6.20 -4.89 -13.16
C PRO A 25 6.63 -4.67 -14.61
N ASP A 26 5.76 -4.98 -15.59
CA ASP A 26 6.05 -4.74 -17.01
C ASP A 26 6.15 -3.24 -17.37
N THR A 27 5.69 -2.36 -16.49
CA THR A 27 5.72 -0.91 -16.68
C THR A 27 6.56 -0.20 -15.62
N GLN A 28 7.48 -0.92 -14.96
CA GLN A 28 8.30 -0.43 -13.86
C GLN A 28 8.96 0.93 -14.16
N GLU A 29 9.58 1.10 -15.32
CA GLU A 29 10.26 2.35 -15.70
C GLU A 29 9.30 3.55 -15.78
N ARG A 30 8.10 3.34 -16.32
CA ARG A 30 7.04 4.35 -16.36
C ARG A 30 6.59 4.71 -14.94
N ASP A 31 6.34 3.70 -14.12
CA ASP A 31 5.79 3.84 -12.78
C ASP A 31 6.80 4.49 -11.84
N ASP A 32 8.08 4.14 -11.97
CA ASP A 32 9.21 4.82 -11.31
C ASP A 32 9.25 6.31 -11.66
N SER A 33 9.10 6.64 -12.94
CA SER A 33 9.09 8.02 -13.42
C SER A 33 7.91 8.82 -12.84
N LEU A 34 6.74 8.19 -12.68
CA LEU A 34 5.58 8.80 -12.04
C LEU A 34 5.81 9.05 -10.55
N LEU A 35 6.38 8.08 -9.83
CA LEU A 35 6.76 8.22 -8.42
C LEU A 35 7.79 9.34 -8.25
N ASP A 36 8.85 9.35 -9.05
CA ASP A 36 9.90 10.37 -8.99
C ASP A 36 9.33 11.78 -9.27
N ALA A 37 8.47 11.92 -10.28
CA ALA A 37 7.81 13.19 -10.61
C ALA A 37 6.88 13.65 -9.48
N PHE A 38 6.14 12.73 -8.85
CA PHE A 38 5.27 13.05 -7.72
C PHE A 38 6.07 13.56 -6.52
N ILE A 39 7.17 12.89 -6.16
CA ILE A 39 8.07 13.31 -5.08
C ILE A 39 8.73 14.65 -5.41
N ALA A 40 9.23 14.83 -6.64
CA ALA A 40 9.83 16.11 -7.08
C ALA A 40 8.83 17.27 -7.00
N GLY A 41 7.53 17.01 -7.21
CA GLY A 41 6.44 17.97 -7.03
C GLY A 41 6.06 18.25 -5.57
N GLY A 42 6.77 17.64 -4.60
CA GLY A 42 6.52 17.79 -3.17
C GLY A 42 5.40 16.88 -2.64
N GLY A 43 5.06 15.82 -3.37
CA GLY A 43 4.17 14.75 -2.91
C GLY A 43 4.86 13.89 -1.87
N THR A 44 4.10 13.40 -0.89
CA THR A 44 4.62 12.48 0.13
C THR A 44 3.72 11.26 0.34
N TYR A 45 2.47 11.32 -0.08
CA TYR A 45 1.46 10.30 0.21
C TYR A 45 1.28 9.34 -0.96
N ILE A 46 1.64 8.07 -0.75
CA ILE A 46 1.50 6.98 -1.73
C ILE A 46 0.43 6.01 -1.21
N ASP A 47 -0.57 5.73 -2.02
CA ASP A 47 -1.69 4.86 -1.72
C ASP A 47 -1.67 3.62 -2.63
N THR A 48 -1.51 2.46 -2.03
CA THR A 48 -1.51 1.16 -2.68
C THR A 48 -2.46 0.17 -2.01
N ALA A 49 -2.48 -1.08 -2.45
CA ALA A 49 -3.23 -2.16 -1.83
C ALA A 49 -2.70 -3.55 -2.26
N GLU A 50 -2.89 -4.56 -1.40
CA GLU A 50 -2.52 -5.95 -1.67
C GLU A 50 -3.16 -6.52 -2.95
N VAL A 51 -4.35 -6.01 -3.32
CA VAL A 51 -5.11 -6.49 -4.49
C VAL A 51 -4.80 -5.73 -5.77
N TYR A 52 -3.96 -4.68 -5.72
CA TYR A 52 -3.64 -3.91 -6.91
C TYR A 52 -2.67 -4.70 -7.79
N GLY A 53 -3.05 -4.89 -9.06
CA GLY A 53 -2.31 -5.68 -10.04
C GLY A 53 -3.23 -6.49 -10.94
N ALA A 54 -2.68 -7.53 -11.60
CA ALA A 54 -3.46 -8.44 -12.42
C ALA A 54 -4.38 -9.34 -11.57
N VAL A 55 -5.45 -9.82 -12.18
CA VAL A 55 -6.45 -10.68 -11.50
C VAL A 55 -5.82 -12.00 -11.03
N GLU A 56 -4.83 -12.49 -11.75
CA GLU A 56 -4.14 -13.74 -11.47
C GLU A 56 -3.07 -13.62 -10.39
N GLU A 57 -2.45 -12.42 -10.27
CA GLU A 57 -1.40 -12.15 -9.27
C GLU A 57 -1.62 -10.78 -8.63
N HIS A 58 -2.04 -10.81 -7.38
CA HIS A 58 -2.22 -9.59 -6.59
C HIS A 58 -0.90 -9.04 -6.04
N GLY A 59 -0.86 -7.72 -5.78
CA GLY A 59 0.27 -7.06 -5.15
C GLY A 59 1.34 -6.58 -6.12
N TYR A 60 1.09 -6.56 -7.42
CA TYR A 60 2.02 -5.99 -8.41
C TYR A 60 2.35 -4.53 -8.11
N SER A 61 1.36 -3.75 -7.70
CA SER A 61 1.58 -2.35 -7.32
C SER A 61 2.52 -2.22 -6.11
N GLU A 62 2.37 -3.11 -5.10
CA GLU A 62 3.28 -3.16 -3.96
C GLU A 62 4.70 -3.57 -4.37
N MET A 63 4.85 -4.55 -5.27
CA MET A 63 6.15 -4.97 -5.79
C MET A 63 6.87 -3.83 -6.52
N VAL A 64 6.16 -3.11 -7.40
CA VAL A 64 6.70 -1.95 -8.12
C VAL A 64 7.20 -0.88 -7.15
N ILE A 65 6.41 -0.56 -6.12
CA ILE A 65 6.81 0.42 -5.10
C ILE A 65 8.00 -0.10 -4.29
N GLY A 66 8.03 -1.38 -3.95
CA GLY A 66 9.13 -2.02 -3.23
C GLY A 66 10.46 -1.91 -4.00
N GLU A 67 10.46 -2.24 -5.29
CA GLU A 67 11.63 -2.08 -6.17
C GLU A 67 12.06 -0.60 -6.28
N TRP A 68 11.09 0.31 -6.41
CA TRP A 68 11.36 1.75 -6.46
C TRP A 68 12.01 2.26 -5.16
N LEU A 69 11.52 1.83 -3.98
CA LEU A 69 12.09 2.18 -2.67
C LEU A 69 13.48 1.60 -2.49
N SER A 70 13.67 0.32 -2.82
CA SER A 70 14.94 -0.40 -2.73
C SER A 70 16.06 0.25 -3.55
N ALA A 71 15.71 0.75 -4.73
CA ALA A 71 16.65 1.46 -5.61
C ALA A 71 16.99 2.89 -5.12
N ARG A 72 16.31 3.42 -4.10
CA ARG A 72 16.43 4.82 -3.64
C ARG A 72 16.64 4.91 -2.13
N PRO A 73 17.85 4.64 -1.62
CA PRO A 73 18.14 4.71 -0.18
C PRO A 73 17.69 6.03 0.46
N GLY A 74 17.01 5.96 1.58
CA GLY A 74 16.45 7.11 2.30
C GLY A 74 15.13 7.66 1.72
N MET A 75 14.56 7.01 0.71
CA MET A 75 13.26 7.43 0.15
C MET A 75 12.10 6.99 1.05
N ARG A 76 12.22 5.82 1.70
CA ARG A 76 11.18 5.31 2.59
C ARG A 76 10.81 6.29 3.72
N GLU A 77 11.78 6.99 4.26
CA GLU A 77 11.60 7.98 5.33
C GLU A 77 10.93 9.27 4.85
N LYS A 78 10.93 9.52 3.54
CA LYS A 78 10.33 10.73 2.95
C LYS A 78 8.88 10.56 2.56
N VAL A 79 8.43 9.32 2.41
CA VAL A 79 7.07 9.03 1.97
C VAL A 79 6.19 8.53 3.11
N VAL A 80 4.91 8.88 3.05
CA VAL A 80 3.84 8.29 3.85
C VAL A 80 3.23 7.18 2.99
N LEU A 81 3.51 5.94 3.37
CA LEU A 81 3.11 4.76 2.62
C LEU A 81 1.88 4.12 3.27
N THR A 82 0.80 4.08 2.52
CA THR A 82 -0.44 3.42 2.93
C THR A 82 -0.73 2.25 2.01
N THR A 83 -1.00 1.09 2.58
CA THR A 83 -1.57 -0.04 1.85
C THR A 83 -2.88 -0.51 2.48
N LYS A 84 -3.60 -1.36 1.77
CA LYS A 84 -4.90 -1.88 2.17
C LYS A 84 -4.93 -3.38 1.95
N GLY A 85 -5.55 -4.09 2.87
CA GLY A 85 -5.74 -5.52 2.76
C GLY A 85 -7.16 -5.95 3.11
N LEU A 86 -7.42 -7.22 2.89
CA LEU A 86 -8.64 -7.93 3.28
C LEU A 86 -9.92 -7.36 2.64
N ILE A 87 -10.28 -7.93 1.48
CA ILE A 87 -11.63 -7.80 0.93
C ILE A 87 -12.39 -9.06 1.31
N PRO A 88 -13.39 -8.98 2.22
CA PRO A 88 -14.15 -10.16 2.66
C PRO A 88 -14.71 -10.94 1.47
N GLY A 89 -14.46 -12.27 1.46
CA GLY A 89 -14.89 -13.17 0.38
C GLY A 89 -14.14 -13.04 -0.95
N TYR A 90 -13.10 -12.20 -1.02
CA TYR A 90 -12.26 -11.99 -2.20
C TYR A 90 -10.79 -12.35 -1.92
N CYS A 91 -9.93 -12.25 -2.91
CA CYS A 91 -8.48 -12.51 -2.82
C CYS A 91 -8.12 -13.97 -2.51
N ALA A 92 -8.84 -14.92 -3.11
CA ALA A 92 -8.58 -16.35 -2.93
C ALA A 92 -7.11 -16.78 -3.19
N PRO A 93 -6.34 -16.21 -4.13
CA PRO A 93 -4.91 -16.54 -4.29
C PRO A 93 -4.07 -16.14 -3.06
N ILE A 94 -4.33 -14.98 -2.46
CA ILE A 94 -3.59 -14.46 -1.29
C ILE A 94 -4.15 -15.06 0.00
N HIS A 95 -5.48 -15.17 0.09
CA HIS A 95 -6.21 -15.66 1.24
C HIS A 95 -7.04 -16.90 0.86
N PRO A 96 -6.46 -18.11 0.84
CA PRO A 96 -7.20 -19.34 0.56
C PRO A 96 -8.41 -19.49 1.50
N GLY A 97 -9.60 -19.67 0.91
CA GLY A 97 -10.86 -19.69 1.67
C GLY A 97 -11.54 -18.32 1.83
N GLY A 98 -10.96 -17.27 1.20
CA GLY A 98 -11.46 -15.89 1.25
C GLY A 98 -10.87 -15.09 2.40
N ALA A 99 -10.72 -13.79 2.18
CA ALA A 99 -10.23 -12.88 3.21
C ALA A 99 -11.25 -12.76 4.35
N ARG A 100 -10.74 -12.71 5.58
CA ARG A 100 -11.51 -12.52 6.81
C ARG A 100 -10.93 -11.35 7.60
N ILE A 101 -11.79 -10.63 8.31
CA ILE A 101 -11.37 -9.61 9.26
C ILE A 101 -11.19 -10.27 10.64
N ASP A 102 -10.05 -10.90 10.84
CA ASP A 102 -9.61 -11.48 12.11
C ASP A 102 -8.11 -11.21 12.33
N PRO A 103 -7.60 -11.32 13.57
CA PRO A 103 -6.22 -10.96 13.88
C PRO A 103 -5.18 -11.74 13.06
N GLU A 104 -5.39 -13.02 12.78
CA GLU A 104 -4.46 -13.85 12.02
C GLU A 104 -4.39 -13.38 10.55
N SER A 105 -5.54 -13.16 9.93
CA SER A 105 -5.64 -12.65 8.56
C SER A 105 -5.02 -11.25 8.41
N ILE A 106 -5.24 -10.38 9.41
CA ILE A 106 -4.66 -9.02 9.44
C ILE A 106 -3.12 -9.10 9.48
N HIS A 107 -2.55 -9.88 10.40
CA HIS A 107 -1.09 -10.02 10.51
C HIS A 107 -0.51 -10.58 9.21
N LYS A 108 -1.11 -11.64 8.66
CA LYS A 108 -0.67 -12.22 7.39
C LYS A 108 -0.70 -11.20 6.23
N ALA A 109 -1.76 -10.42 6.12
CA ALA A 109 -1.88 -9.41 5.07
C ALA A 109 -0.81 -8.31 5.20
N ILE A 110 -0.53 -7.87 6.44
CA ILE A 110 0.52 -6.89 6.71
C ILE A 110 1.89 -7.46 6.37
N ASP A 111 2.22 -8.67 6.81
CA ASP A 111 3.51 -9.31 6.55
C ASP A 111 3.76 -9.47 5.03
N LEU A 112 2.76 -9.92 4.27
CA LEU A 112 2.85 -10.03 2.81
C LEU A 112 3.04 -8.67 2.12
N SER A 113 2.36 -7.61 2.61
CA SER A 113 2.57 -6.26 2.09
C SER A 113 3.97 -5.74 2.40
N LEU A 114 4.49 -5.95 3.61
CA LEU A 114 5.85 -5.55 4.00
C LEU A 114 6.91 -6.26 3.13
N GLU A 115 6.73 -7.55 2.86
CA GLU A 115 7.62 -8.32 1.99
C GLU A 115 7.65 -7.72 0.57
N LYS A 116 6.49 -7.51 -0.06
CA LYS A 116 6.40 -6.96 -1.41
C LYS A 116 6.91 -5.51 -1.52
N LEU A 117 6.60 -4.69 -0.52
CA LEU A 117 7.05 -3.31 -0.41
C LEU A 117 8.53 -3.18 -0.01
N GLN A 118 9.20 -4.28 0.32
CA GLN A 118 10.61 -4.33 0.75
C GLN A 118 10.92 -3.32 1.85
N THR A 119 10.04 -3.22 2.85
CA THR A 119 10.16 -2.31 3.98
C THR A 119 9.77 -3.00 5.29
N ASP A 120 10.29 -2.49 6.40
CA ASP A 120 10.02 -3.01 7.75
C ASP A 120 8.82 -2.34 8.45
N HIS A 121 8.23 -1.31 7.83
CA HIS A 121 7.09 -0.59 8.41
C HIS A 121 6.17 0.03 7.36
N LEU A 122 4.91 0.26 7.75
CA LEU A 122 3.92 1.05 7.05
C LEU A 122 3.58 2.28 7.88
N ASP A 123 3.27 3.40 7.24
CA ASP A 123 2.75 4.57 7.97
C ASP A 123 1.26 4.42 8.29
N MET A 124 0.52 3.77 7.38
CA MET A 124 -0.90 3.43 7.58
C MET A 124 -1.22 2.11 6.91
N TRP A 125 -2.09 1.34 7.55
CA TRP A 125 -2.74 0.17 6.95
C TRP A 125 -4.25 0.27 7.16
N MET A 126 -5.03 -0.12 6.15
CA MET A 126 -6.49 -0.03 6.19
C MET A 126 -7.14 -1.33 5.69
N PHE A 127 -8.33 -1.62 6.18
CA PHE A 127 -9.20 -2.58 5.51
C PHE A 127 -9.58 -2.04 4.14
N HIS A 128 -9.47 -2.88 3.11
CA HIS A 128 -9.84 -2.49 1.76
C HIS A 128 -11.37 -2.35 1.61
N ARG A 129 -12.11 -3.14 2.36
CA ARG A 129 -13.57 -3.06 2.50
C ARG A 129 -13.99 -3.39 3.92
N ASP A 130 -15.11 -2.83 4.29
CA ASP A 130 -15.81 -3.17 5.52
C ASP A 130 -16.43 -4.57 5.45
N ASP A 131 -16.55 -5.22 6.61
CA ASP A 131 -17.36 -6.44 6.80
C ASP A 131 -18.55 -6.08 7.70
N PRO A 132 -19.75 -5.86 7.12
CA PRO A 132 -20.93 -5.50 7.91
C PRO A 132 -21.38 -6.55 8.93
N SER A 133 -20.83 -7.77 8.85
CA SER A 133 -21.10 -8.83 9.82
C SER A 133 -20.26 -8.73 11.10
N GLN A 134 -19.26 -7.86 11.10
CA GLN A 134 -18.35 -7.65 12.23
C GLN A 134 -18.60 -6.28 12.88
N PRO A 135 -18.54 -6.19 14.22
CA PRO A 135 -18.63 -4.89 14.90
C PRO A 135 -17.41 -4.02 14.59
N VAL A 136 -17.61 -2.74 14.36
CA VAL A 136 -16.56 -1.75 14.26
C VAL A 136 -16.25 -1.22 15.66
N GLY A 137 -15.17 -1.69 16.21
CA GLY A 137 -14.66 -1.29 17.54
C GLY A 137 -15.10 -2.20 18.69
N PRO A 138 -14.49 -1.95 19.87
CA PRO A 138 -14.83 -2.69 21.08
C PRO A 138 -16.22 -2.35 21.59
#